data_ccd88cdd0237563d667ccf91e21afb18
#
_entry.id   ccd88cdd0237563d667ccf91e21afb18
#
_cell.length_a   1.000
_cell.length_b   1.000
_cell.length_c   1.000
_cell.angle_alpha   90.00
_cell.angle_beta   90.00
_cell.angle_gamma   90.00
#
_symmetry.space_group_name_H-M   'P 1'
#
loop_
_entity.id
_entity.type
_entity.pdbx_description
1 polymer ?
#
loop_
_entity_poly.entity_id
_entity_poly.type
_entity_poly.pdbx_seq_one_letter_code
_entity_poly.pdbx_strand_id
1 'polypeptide(L)'
;MTAVEANFDGLIGPTHNYGGLAEGNLASARNEGRTSSPRAAVTEGLEKMRRLHRAGLVQGVMPPQERPWIPGLRAAGFTGSDAEVYERAWREAPDLARNMLSASPMWAANAATVSPSADTQDGQLHFTPANLITTLHRSIEGPQTQAALNALFPDAARFAVHAPLPAQGVFADEGAANHVRLCAEHGAPGVEILVHGRAGFEPYDGRFPARQTREACEAIARAHGLAQALTVHIRQAKRAIEAGAFHNDVVCVGCGPVLFFHEYAFEDKDAALDAIRKAADGLFEP
;
A
#
# COMPACT_ATOMS: atom_id res chain seq x y z
N MET A 1 28.21 1.16 -2.92
CA MET A 1 27.29 2.33 -2.76
C MET A 1 26.69 2.21 -1.38
N THR A 2 26.58 3.31 -0.64
CA THR A 2 25.93 3.30 0.66
C THR A 2 24.42 3.20 0.44
N ALA A 3 23.76 2.24 1.10
CA ALA A 3 22.30 2.15 1.07
C ALA A 3 21.69 3.33 1.83
N VAL A 4 20.55 3.83 1.36
CA VAL A 4 19.82 4.92 1.99
C VAL A 4 18.34 4.58 2.06
N GLU A 5 17.68 5.04 3.10
CA GLU A 5 16.23 5.07 3.16
C GLU A 5 15.71 6.27 2.36
N ALA A 6 14.73 6.04 1.50
CA ALA A 6 14.09 7.11 0.74
C ALA A 6 12.59 7.14 1.10
N ASN A 7 12.12 8.32 1.49
CA ASN A 7 10.69 8.56 1.66
C ASN A 7 10.05 8.87 0.30
N PHE A 8 8.92 8.25 0.00
CA PHE A 8 8.11 8.56 -1.17
C PHE A 8 6.73 9.06 -0.74
N ASP A 9 6.31 10.17 -1.33
CA ASP A 9 4.95 10.66 -1.24
C ASP A 9 4.34 10.75 -2.64
N GLY A 10 3.02 10.60 -2.74
CA GLY A 10 2.29 10.76 -3.99
C GLY A 10 1.63 12.13 -4.11
N LEU A 11 1.30 12.49 -5.33
CA LEU A 11 0.47 13.65 -5.64
C LEU A 11 -0.92 13.20 -6.04
N ILE A 12 -1.93 13.87 -5.53
CA ILE A 12 -3.33 13.67 -5.94
C ILE A 12 -3.66 14.50 -7.17
N GLY A 13 -4.57 13.99 -8.01
CA GLY A 13 -5.12 14.73 -9.12
C GLY A 13 -6.19 15.75 -8.70
N PRO A 14 -6.63 16.63 -9.62
CA PRO A 14 -7.55 17.72 -9.32
C PRO A 14 -8.97 17.27 -8.97
N THR A 15 -9.34 16.04 -9.29
CA THR A 15 -10.69 15.49 -9.07
C THR A 15 -10.77 14.59 -7.84
N HIS A 16 -9.66 14.43 -7.10
CA HIS A 16 -9.59 13.50 -5.98
C HIS A 16 -10.60 13.83 -4.88
N ASN A 17 -11.40 12.82 -4.50
CA ASN A 17 -12.25 12.81 -3.33
C ASN A 17 -12.46 11.37 -2.84
N TYR A 18 -11.96 11.02 -1.66
CA TYR A 18 -12.08 9.68 -1.08
C TYR A 18 -13.17 9.57 -0.01
N GLY A 19 -13.90 10.67 0.29
CA GLY A 19 -14.94 10.70 1.32
C GLY A 19 -16.06 9.70 1.04
N GLY A 20 -16.29 8.77 1.98
CA GLY A 20 -17.29 7.71 1.85
C GLY A 20 -16.93 6.53 0.93
N LEU A 21 -15.73 6.50 0.33
CA LEU A 21 -15.38 5.46 -0.63
C LEU A 21 -14.64 4.27 -0.03
N ALA A 22 -14.13 4.37 1.20
CA ALA A 22 -13.28 3.36 1.81
C ALA A 22 -13.91 2.80 3.09
N GLU A 23 -14.55 1.64 2.97
CA GLU A 23 -15.14 0.94 4.13
C GLU A 23 -14.07 0.58 5.17
N GLY A 24 -14.40 0.74 6.45
CA GLY A 24 -13.49 0.53 7.58
C GLY A 24 -12.51 1.68 7.82
N ASN A 25 -12.43 2.67 6.92
CA ASN A 25 -11.65 3.89 7.12
C ASN A 25 -12.55 4.97 7.74
N LEU A 26 -12.37 5.22 9.05
CA LEU A 26 -13.20 6.18 9.81
C LEU A 26 -13.08 7.62 9.28
N ALA A 27 -11.90 8.01 8.77
CA ALA A 27 -11.70 9.33 8.19
C ALA A 27 -12.48 9.47 6.87
N SER A 28 -12.46 8.44 6.03
CA SER A 28 -13.27 8.40 4.81
C SER A 28 -14.76 8.51 5.12
N ALA A 29 -15.27 7.70 6.04
CA ALA A 29 -16.67 7.69 6.44
C ALA A 29 -17.13 9.06 7.01
N ARG A 30 -16.33 9.70 7.86
CA ARG A 30 -16.65 11.01 8.46
C ARG A 30 -16.69 12.15 7.45
N ASN A 31 -16.06 11.99 6.31
CA ASN A 31 -16.00 13.00 5.25
C ASN A 31 -16.90 12.66 4.05
N GLU A 32 -17.77 11.68 4.17
CA GLU A 32 -18.74 11.35 3.13
C GLU A 32 -19.62 12.55 2.78
N GLY A 33 -19.80 12.81 1.48
CA GLY A 33 -20.61 13.93 0.98
C GLY A 33 -19.99 15.32 1.15
N ARG A 34 -18.82 15.45 1.78
CA ARG A 34 -18.14 16.75 1.91
C ARG A 34 -17.40 17.11 0.63
N THR A 35 -17.32 18.39 0.33
CA THR A 35 -16.52 18.94 -0.76
C THR A 35 -15.03 18.73 -0.45
N SER A 36 -14.29 18.15 -1.39
CA SER A 36 -12.84 18.04 -1.29
C SER A 36 -12.13 19.34 -1.69
N SER A 37 -10.89 19.50 -1.21
CA SER A 37 -10.01 20.61 -1.55
C SER A 37 -8.68 20.08 -2.07
N PRO A 38 -8.63 19.48 -3.29
CA PRO A 38 -7.42 18.82 -3.80
C PRO A 38 -6.21 19.74 -3.85
N ARG A 39 -6.39 21.00 -4.25
CA ARG A 39 -5.32 21.99 -4.29
C ARG A 39 -4.70 22.23 -2.91
N ALA A 40 -5.51 22.39 -1.87
CA ALA A 40 -5.02 22.57 -0.50
C ALA A 40 -4.27 21.30 -0.03
N ALA A 41 -4.83 20.11 -0.28
CA ALA A 41 -4.20 18.85 0.08
C ALA A 41 -2.84 18.65 -0.62
N VAL A 42 -2.72 18.97 -1.91
CA VAL A 42 -1.43 18.92 -2.63
C VAL A 42 -0.43 19.89 -2.03
N THR A 43 -0.86 21.11 -1.70
CA THR A 43 0.01 22.13 -1.10
C THR A 43 0.57 21.67 0.24
N GLU A 44 -0.27 21.10 1.10
CA GLU A 44 0.17 20.52 2.38
C GLU A 44 1.11 19.32 2.20
N GLY A 45 0.82 18.44 1.24
CA GLY A 45 1.68 17.31 0.88
C GLY A 45 3.07 17.76 0.42
N LEU A 46 3.13 18.75 -0.47
CA LEU A 46 4.40 19.34 -0.94
C LEU A 46 5.18 20.02 0.19
N GLU A 47 4.50 20.67 1.12
CA GLU A 47 5.15 21.28 2.29
C GLU A 47 5.69 20.22 3.26
N LYS A 48 5.00 19.09 3.44
CA LYS A 48 5.53 17.93 4.17
C LYS A 48 6.82 17.41 3.50
N MET A 49 6.79 17.16 2.19
CA MET A 49 7.96 16.69 1.43
C MET A 49 9.15 17.64 1.58
N ARG A 50 8.90 18.95 1.49
CA ARG A 50 9.93 19.98 1.68
C ARG A 50 10.54 19.95 3.07
N ARG A 51 9.73 19.74 4.13
CA ARG A 51 10.23 19.61 5.51
C ARG A 51 11.11 18.37 5.67
N LEU A 52 10.72 17.23 5.13
CA LEU A 52 11.50 16.00 5.18
C LEU A 52 12.82 16.16 4.42
N HIS A 53 12.79 16.74 3.22
CA HIS A 53 14.01 17.02 2.45
C HIS A 53 14.96 17.96 3.20
N ARG A 54 14.47 19.04 3.84
CA ARG A 54 15.27 19.94 4.66
C ARG A 54 15.84 19.29 5.91
N ALA A 55 15.20 18.25 6.42
CA ALA A 55 15.69 17.40 7.51
C ALA A 55 16.78 16.42 7.06
N GLY A 56 17.14 16.40 5.78
CA GLY A 56 18.20 15.54 5.22
C GLY A 56 17.71 14.18 4.70
N LEU A 57 16.41 13.93 4.69
CA LEU A 57 15.86 12.69 4.13
C LEU A 57 15.85 12.74 2.60
N VAL A 58 16.15 11.61 1.97
CA VAL A 58 15.96 11.43 0.53
C VAL A 58 14.47 11.38 0.25
N GLN A 59 13.98 12.31 -0.57
CA GLN A 59 12.56 12.46 -0.88
C GLN A 59 12.29 12.17 -2.35
N GLY A 60 11.52 11.11 -2.60
CA GLY A 60 10.94 10.77 -3.89
C GLY A 60 9.49 11.27 -4.01
N VAL A 61 9.01 11.36 -5.25
CA VAL A 61 7.64 11.79 -5.55
C VAL A 61 7.02 10.82 -6.56
N MET A 62 5.89 10.23 -6.20
CA MET A 62 5.07 9.45 -7.12
C MET A 62 4.18 10.41 -7.93
N PRO A 63 4.12 10.26 -9.26
CA PRO A 63 3.25 11.11 -10.08
C PRO A 63 1.77 10.87 -9.76
N PRO A 64 0.88 11.86 -10.01
CA PRO A 64 -0.55 11.65 -9.89
C PRO A 64 -1.04 10.65 -10.94
N GLN A 65 -2.03 9.86 -10.58
CA GLN A 65 -2.69 8.95 -11.50
C GLN A 65 -3.73 9.68 -12.36
N GLU A 66 -3.97 9.19 -13.56
CA GLU A 66 -4.96 9.75 -14.49
C GLU A 66 -6.38 9.64 -13.90
N ARG A 67 -7.03 10.78 -13.73
CA ARG A 67 -8.43 10.90 -13.29
C ARG A 67 -9.11 12.11 -13.98
N PRO A 68 -10.39 12.04 -14.34
CA PRO A 68 -11.27 10.86 -14.26
C PRO A 68 -10.73 9.65 -15.05
N TRP A 69 -10.96 8.44 -14.55
CA TRP A 69 -10.61 7.22 -15.27
C TRP A 69 -11.67 6.88 -16.32
N ILE A 70 -11.61 7.57 -17.45
CA ILE A 70 -12.56 7.41 -18.57
C ILE A 70 -12.61 5.98 -19.13
N PRO A 71 -11.46 5.24 -19.25
CA PRO A 71 -11.51 3.85 -19.71
C PRO A 71 -12.42 2.96 -18.85
N GLY A 72 -12.45 3.16 -17.54
CA GLY A 72 -13.35 2.43 -16.63
C GLY A 72 -14.81 2.75 -16.86
N LEU A 73 -15.15 4.01 -17.13
CA LEU A 73 -16.52 4.41 -17.50
C LEU A 73 -16.93 3.84 -18.86
N ARG A 74 -16.03 3.81 -19.83
CA ARG A 74 -16.29 3.16 -21.13
C ARG A 74 -16.51 1.66 -20.99
N ALA A 75 -15.73 0.97 -20.16
CA ALA A 75 -15.93 -0.44 -19.86
C ALA A 75 -17.27 -0.71 -19.17
N ALA A 76 -17.81 0.28 -18.43
CA ALA A 76 -19.15 0.23 -17.85
C ALA A 76 -20.28 0.60 -18.84
N GLY A 77 -19.99 0.77 -20.13
CA GLY A 77 -20.97 0.97 -21.19
C GLY A 77 -21.27 2.43 -21.57
N PHE A 78 -20.57 3.40 -20.99
CA PHE A 78 -20.72 4.79 -21.41
C PHE A 78 -19.97 5.06 -22.73
N THR A 79 -20.60 5.75 -23.67
CA THR A 79 -20.07 6.02 -25.02
C THR A 79 -20.16 7.51 -25.36
N GLY A 80 -19.37 7.96 -26.33
CA GLY A 80 -19.27 9.35 -26.75
C GLY A 80 -17.87 9.92 -26.56
N SER A 81 -17.72 11.24 -26.64
CA SER A 81 -16.51 11.94 -26.23
C SER A 81 -16.24 11.76 -24.72
N ASP A 82 -15.05 12.06 -24.25
CA ASP A 82 -14.70 11.94 -22.82
C ASP A 82 -15.60 12.81 -21.93
N ALA A 83 -15.93 14.02 -22.39
CA ALA A 83 -16.86 14.90 -21.67
C ALA A 83 -18.26 14.30 -21.56
N GLU A 84 -18.81 13.79 -22.68
CA GLU A 84 -20.13 13.15 -22.70
C GLU A 84 -20.18 11.90 -21.82
N VAL A 85 -19.13 11.06 -21.87
CA VAL A 85 -18.98 9.88 -21.00
C VAL A 85 -19.02 10.29 -19.52
N TYR A 86 -18.24 11.31 -19.15
CA TYR A 86 -18.19 11.80 -17.78
C TYR A 86 -19.52 12.39 -17.31
N GLU A 87 -20.13 13.28 -18.10
CA GLU A 87 -21.40 13.94 -17.76
C GLU A 87 -22.53 12.93 -17.62
N ARG A 88 -22.61 11.96 -18.55
CA ARG A 88 -23.58 10.88 -18.50
C ARG A 88 -23.38 9.99 -17.28
N ALA A 89 -22.15 9.57 -17.00
CA ALA A 89 -21.84 8.75 -15.83
C ALA A 89 -22.23 9.47 -14.53
N TRP A 90 -21.96 10.76 -14.42
CA TRP A 90 -22.33 11.55 -13.26
C TRP A 90 -23.83 11.66 -13.06
N ARG A 91 -24.61 11.74 -14.15
CA ARG A 91 -26.07 11.81 -14.10
C ARG A 91 -26.74 10.45 -13.87
N GLU A 92 -26.22 9.39 -14.52
CA GLU A 92 -26.87 8.08 -14.59
C GLU A 92 -26.34 7.09 -13.54
N ALA A 93 -25.07 7.22 -13.13
CA ALA A 93 -24.39 6.36 -12.15
C ALA A 93 -23.40 7.16 -11.28
N PRO A 94 -23.89 8.07 -10.43
CA PRO A 94 -23.03 9.02 -9.69
C PRO A 94 -22.00 8.32 -8.78
N ASP A 95 -22.34 7.19 -8.18
CA ASP A 95 -21.40 6.45 -7.32
C ASP A 95 -20.26 5.84 -8.13
N LEU A 96 -20.52 5.32 -9.33
CA LEU A 96 -19.48 4.87 -10.24
C LEU A 96 -18.60 6.03 -10.69
N ALA A 97 -19.20 7.17 -11.08
CA ALA A 97 -18.45 8.36 -11.46
C ALA A 97 -17.53 8.84 -10.32
N ARG A 98 -18.01 8.90 -9.06
CA ARG A 98 -17.22 9.27 -7.88
C ARG A 98 -16.00 8.34 -7.70
N ASN A 99 -16.18 7.03 -7.87
CA ASN A 99 -15.09 6.07 -7.79
C ASN A 99 -14.05 6.30 -8.91
N MET A 100 -14.46 6.62 -10.13
CA MET A 100 -13.55 6.87 -11.25
C MET A 100 -12.88 8.25 -11.21
N LEU A 101 -13.28 9.13 -10.31
CA LEU A 101 -12.66 10.43 -10.04
C LEU A 101 -11.55 10.36 -8.98
N SER A 102 -11.58 9.33 -8.14
CA SER A 102 -10.71 9.23 -6.95
C SER A 102 -9.49 8.36 -7.20
N ALA A 103 -8.37 8.79 -6.66
CA ALA A 103 -7.13 8.03 -6.53
C ALA A 103 -6.50 8.35 -5.18
N SER A 104 -5.70 7.43 -4.63
CA SER A 104 -5.04 7.63 -3.34
C SER A 104 -3.50 7.57 -3.40
N PRO A 105 -2.84 8.09 -4.45
CA PRO A 105 -1.39 8.00 -4.58
C PRO A 105 -0.62 8.82 -3.54
N MET A 106 -1.29 9.71 -2.80
CA MET A 106 -0.69 10.42 -1.67
C MET A 106 -0.29 9.49 -0.52
N TRP A 107 -0.84 8.29 -0.46
CA TRP A 107 -0.45 7.24 0.48
C TRP A 107 0.46 6.23 -0.23
N ALA A 108 1.74 6.60 -0.41
CA ALA A 108 2.70 5.76 -1.13
C ALA A 108 2.90 4.37 -0.47
N ALA A 109 2.64 4.23 0.83
CA ALA A 109 2.61 2.94 1.52
C ALA A 109 1.64 1.92 0.89
N ASN A 110 0.58 2.39 0.22
CA ASN A 110 -0.34 1.53 -0.52
C ASN A 110 0.01 1.37 -2.00
N ALA A 111 1.10 1.96 -2.48
CA ALA A 111 1.47 1.84 -3.89
C ALA A 111 2.02 0.45 -4.21
N ALA A 112 2.98 -0.02 -3.43
CA ALA A 112 3.66 -1.29 -3.67
C ALA A 112 4.29 -1.84 -2.38
N THR A 113 4.43 -3.15 -2.29
CA THR A 113 5.38 -3.77 -1.36
C THR A 113 6.76 -3.69 -1.96
N VAL A 114 7.76 -3.33 -1.15
CA VAL A 114 9.15 -3.11 -1.58
C VAL A 114 10.07 -3.97 -0.73
N SER A 115 10.94 -4.77 -1.37
CA SER A 115 11.99 -5.52 -0.69
C SER A 115 13.36 -5.06 -1.21
N PRO A 116 14.27 -4.64 -0.32
CA PRO A 116 15.58 -4.13 -0.74
C PRO A 116 16.50 -5.26 -1.22
N SER A 117 17.50 -4.89 -2.01
CA SER A 117 18.45 -5.82 -2.63
C SER A 117 19.24 -6.68 -1.63
N ALA A 118 19.34 -6.27 -0.37
CA ALA A 118 20.02 -7.05 0.67
C ALA A 118 19.21 -8.28 1.12
N ASP A 119 17.90 -8.31 0.87
CA ASP A 119 16.98 -9.34 1.36
C ASP A 119 16.49 -10.27 0.25
N THR A 120 16.72 -9.90 -1.01
CA THR A 120 16.26 -10.65 -2.19
C THR A 120 17.36 -11.62 -2.70
N GLN A 121 16.97 -12.75 -3.24
CA GLN A 121 17.89 -13.79 -3.68
C GLN A 121 18.78 -13.35 -4.86
N ASP A 122 18.27 -12.51 -5.74
CA ASP A 122 18.97 -12.02 -6.94
C ASP A 122 19.73 -10.70 -6.72
N GLY A 123 19.61 -10.10 -5.54
CA GLY A 123 20.24 -8.84 -5.19
C GLY A 123 19.64 -7.60 -5.86
N GLN A 124 18.46 -7.71 -6.47
CA GLN A 124 17.70 -6.58 -6.98
C GLN A 124 16.75 -6.01 -5.93
N LEU A 125 16.38 -4.75 -6.04
CA LEU A 125 15.29 -4.17 -5.26
C LEU A 125 13.97 -4.49 -5.99
N HIS A 126 13.05 -5.16 -5.30
CA HIS A 126 11.79 -5.61 -5.87
C HIS A 126 10.63 -4.70 -5.47
N PHE A 127 9.71 -4.48 -6.43
CA PHE A 127 8.43 -3.81 -6.22
C PHE A 127 7.29 -4.72 -6.69
N THR A 128 6.29 -4.94 -5.85
CA THR A 128 4.99 -5.49 -6.28
C THR A 128 3.91 -4.44 -6.04
N PRO A 129 3.36 -3.81 -7.10
CA PRO A 129 2.24 -2.89 -6.99
C PRO A 129 1.04 -3.56 -6.33
N ALA A 130 0.43 -2.91 -5.36
CA ALA A 130 -0.75 -3.43 -4.69
C ALA A 130 -1.95 -3.47 -5.64
N ASN A 131 -2.76 -4.54 -5.57
CA ASN A 131 -3.95 -4.67 -6.41
C ASN A 131 -5.16 -3.91 -5.84
N LEU A 132 -5.18 -3.61 -4.55
CA LEU A 132 -6.14 -2.73 -3.86
C LEU A 132 -7.61 -3.06 -4.11
N ILE A 133 -7.93 -4.33 -4.33
CA ILE A 133 -9.24 -4.79 -4.81
C ILE A 133 -10.39 -4.61 -3.82
N THR A 134 -10.11 -4.26 -2.58
CA THR A 134 -11.14 -4.10 -1.53
C THR A 134 -12.08 -2.92 -1.81
N THR A 135 -11.62 -1.91 -2.56
CA THR A 135 -12.42 -0.74 -2.92
C THR A 135 -12.26 -0.41 -4.40
N LEU A 136 -13.38 -0.11 -5.08
CA LEU A 136 -13.39 0.08 -6.53
C LEU A 136 -12.44 1.19 -7.00
N HIS A 137 -12.48 2.37 -6.37
CA HIS A 137 -11.66 3.53 -6.76
C HIS A 137 -10.15 3.27 -6.66
N ARG A 138 -9.73 2.28 -5.86
CA ARG A 138 -8.33 1.90 -5.68
C ARG A 138 -7.93 0.71 -6.53
N SER A 139 -8.84 -0.22 -6.80
CA SER A 139 -8.56 -1.42 -7.60
C SER A 139 -8.09 -1.12 -9.03
N ILE A 140 -8.36 0.09 -9.52
CA ILE A 140 -7.92 0.58 -10.83
C ILE A 140 -6.51 1.21 -10.80
N GLU A 141 -5.87 1.32 -9.63
CA GLU A 141 -4.58 1.99 -9.45
C GLU A 141 -3.39 1.11 -9.84
N GLY A 142 -3.47 -0.20 -9.62
CA GLY A 142 -2.34 -1.12 -9.76
C GLY A 142 -1.58 -1.03 -11.09
N PRO A 143 -2.24 -1.07 -12.26
CA PRO A 143 -1.56 -0.94 -13.55
C PRO A 143 -0.88 0.43 -13.75
N GLN A 144 -1.49 1.52 -13.29
CA GLN A 144 -0.89 2.85 -13.37
C GLN A 144 0.31 2.98 -12.43
N THR A 145 0.23 2.39 -11.24
CA THR A 145 1.35 2.31 -10.29
C THR A 145 2.51 1.51 -10.88
N GLN A 146 2.24 0.37 -11.52
CA GLN A 146 3.27 -0.41 -12.21
C GLN A 146 3.97 0.41 -13.31
N ALA A 147 3.19 1.11 -14.14
CA ALA A 147 3.74 1.97 -15.18
C ALA A 147 4.62 3.09 -14.60
N ALA A 148 4.17 3.73 -13.52
CA ALA A 148 4.94 4.76 -12.82
C ALA A 148 6.24 4.21 -12.24
N LEU A 149 6.21 3.06 -11.58
CA LEU A 149 7.42 2.42 -11.02
C LEU A 149 8.41 2.02 -12.11
N ASN A 150 7.97 1.46 -13.23
CA ASN A 150 8.84 1.15 -14.37
C ASN A 150 9.51 2.41 -14.95
N ALA A 151 8.79 3.54 -14.96
CA ALA A 151 9.36 4.81 -15.45
C ALA A 151 10.33 5.44 -14.44
N LEU A 152 10.07 5.32 -13.14
CA LEU A 152 10.92 5.85 -12.08
C LEU A 152 12.18 4.98 -11.85
N PHE A 153 12.09 3.68 -12.05
CA PHE A 153 13.14 2.69 -11.79
C PHE A 153 13.44 1.86 -13.06
N PRO A 154 13.98 2.48 -14.13
CA PRO A 154 14.11 1.83 -15.44
C PRO A 154 15.31 0.85 -15.56
N ASP A 155 16.22 0.84 -14.59
CA ASP A 155 17.41 -0.02 -14.61
C ASP A 155 17.04 -1.44 -14.17
N ALA A 156 16.71 -2.31 -15.13
CA ALA A 156 16.35 -3.70 -14.87
C ALA A 156 17.49 -4.57 -14.32
N ALA A 157 18.71 -4.07 -14.24
CA ALA A 157 19.80 -4.77 -13.54
C ALA A 157 19.76 -4.55 -12.03
N ARG A 158 19.01 -3.55 -11.57
CA ARG A 158 18.91 -3.18 -10.15
C ARG A 158 17.51 -3.27 -9.58
N PHE A 159 16.50 -3.16 -10.43
CA PHE A 159 15.10 -3.04 -10.01
C PHE A 159 14.23 -4.05 -10.74
N ALA A 160 13.46 -4.81 -9.99
CA ALA A 160 12.45 -5.74 -10.50
C ALA A 160 11.06 -5.20 -10.16
N VAL A 161 10.31 -4.73 -11.17
CA VAL A 161 8.92 -4.28 -11.00
C VAL A 161 7.99 -5.37 -11.48
N HIS A 162 7.34 -6.04 -10.53
CA HIS A 162 6.38 -7.11 -10.81
C HIS A 162 5.03 -6.56 -11.28
N ALA A 163 4.21 -7.42 -11.87
CA ALA A 163 2.81 -7.14 -12.06
C ALA A 163 2.07 -7.17 -10.70
N PRO A 164 0.98 -6.40 -10.54
CA PRO A 164 0.08 -6.60 -9.40
C PRO A 164 -0.40 -8.05 -9.31
N LEU A 165 -0.64 -8.55 -8.11
CA LEU A 165 -1.26 -9.87 -7.94
C LEU A 165 -2.64 -9.91 -8.62
N PRO A 166 -3.13 -11.11 -9.03
CA PRO A 166 -4.45 -11.25 -9.67
C PRO A 166 -5.55 -10.56 -8.86
N ALA A 167 -6.47 -9.87 -9.53
CA ALA A 167 -7.59 -9.16 -8.92
C ALA A 167 -8.67 -10.14 -8.41
N GLN A 168 -8.30 -10.97 -7.45
CA GLN A 168 -9.14 -11.98 -6.80
C GLN A 168 -9.06 -11.82 -5.28
N GLY A 169 -10.18 -12.06 -4.59
CA GLY A 169 -10.28 -11.86 -3.14
C GLY A 169 -9.26 -12.66 -2.32
N VAL A 170 -8.80 -13.81 -2.83
CA VAL A 170 -7.74 -14.62 -2.22
C VAL A 170 -6.37 -13.93 -2.24
N PHE A 171 -6.13 -13.05 -3.21
CA PHE A 171 -4.91 -12.27 -3.37
C PHE A 171 -5.11 -10.78 -3.06
N ALA A 172 -6.06 -10.43 -2.20
CA ALA A 172 -6.25 -9.04 -1.79
C ALA A 172 -4.98 -8.50 -1.13
N ASP A 173 -4.44 -7.43 -1.70
CA ASP A 173 -3.15 -6.83 -1.33
C ASP A 173 -3.26 -5.31 -1.25
N GLU A 174 -2.73 -4.74 -0.17
CA GLU A 174 -2.75 -3.31 0.14
C GLU A 174 -1.33 -2.71 0.22
N GLY A 175 -0.33 -3.44 -0.26
CA GLY A 175 1.05 -2.96 -0.38
C GLY A 175 1.78 -2.83 0.96
N ALA A 176 2.78 -1.95 1.00
CA ALA A 176 3.69 -1.79 2.14
C ALA A 176 3.00 -1.29 3.42
N ALA A 177 1.75 -0.87 3.38
CA ALA A 177 0.96 -0.56 4.58
C ALA A 177 0.80 -1.78 5.53
N ASN A 178 1.06 -2.98 5.02
CA ASN A 178 1.03 -4.24 5.78
C ASN A 178 2.40 -4.95 5.78
N HIS A 179 3.46 -4.20 5.55
CA HIS A 179 4.82 -4.68 5.51
C HIS A 179 5.73 -3.82 6.38
N VAL A 180 6.56 -4.46 7.18
CA VAL A 180 7.59 -3.82 8.02
C VAL A 180 8.90 -4.56 7.80
N ARG A 181 9.97 -3.82 7.59
CA ARG A 181 11.32 -4.36 7.56
C ARG A 181 12.11 -3.90 8.78
N LEU A 182 12.78 -4.84 9.46
CA LEU A 182 13.72 -4.54 10.52
C LEU A 182 15.13 -4.95 10.10
N CYS A 183 16.14 -4.16 10.46
CA CYS A 183 17.54 -4.41 10.12
C CYS A 183 18.48 -3.67 11.08
N ALA A 184 19.73 -4.10 11.17
CA ALA A 184 20.75 -3.38 11.94
C ALA A 184 21.03 -2.00 11.34
N GLU A 185 21.17 -1.95 10.01
CA GLU A 185 21.38 -0.73 9.21
C GLU A 185 20.82 -0.90 7.81
N HIS A 186 20.53 0.21 7.12
CA HIS A 186 20.09 0.16 5.73
C HIS A 186 21.18 -0.45 4.84
N GLY A 187 20.87 -1.50 4.11
CA GLY A 187 21.83 -2.22 3.27
C GLY A 187 22.40 -3.49 3.89
N ALA A 188 22.21 -3.72 5.18
CA ALA A 188 22.40 -5.03 5.78
C ALA A 188 21.20 -5.94 5.56
N PRO A 189 21.36 -7.28 5.58
CA PRO A 189 20.24 -8.21 5.60
C PRO A 189 19.27 -7.89 6.75
N GLY A 190 17.97 -8.00 6.47
CA GLY A 190 16.91 -7.68 7.43
C GLY A 190 15.86 -8.77 7.57
N VAL A 191 14.92 -8.53 8.46
CA VAL A 191 13.74 -9.36 8.68
C VAL A 191 12.54 -8.68 8.02
N GLU A 192 11.90 -9.39 7.12
CA GLU A 192 10.71 -8.96 6.38
C GLU A 192 9.45 -9.45 7.11
N ILE A 193 8.68 -8.52 7.64
CA ILE A 193 7.46 -8.79 8.42
C ILE A 193 6.26 -8.47 7.55
N LEU A 194 5.55 -9.49 7.11
CA LEU A 194 4.34 -9.37 6.28
C LEU A 194 3.11 -9.63 7.14
N VAL A 195 2.24 -8.62 7.27
CA VAL A 195 1.09 -8.67 8.15
C VAL A 195 -0.20 -8.84 7.34
N HIS A 196 -0.99 -9.87 7.69
CA HIS A 196 -2.27 -10.16 7.04
C HIS A 196 -3.41 -10.09 8.04
N GLY A 197 -4.61 -9.73 7.59
CA GLY A 197 -5.79 -9.70 8.46
C GLY A 197 -6.65 -10.95 8.36
N ARG A 198 -6.50 -11.76 7.28
CA ARG A 198 -7.27 -12.99 7.04
C ARG A 198 -6.51 -13.97 6.15
N ALA A 199 -6.92 -15.23 6.17
CA ALA A 199 -6.60 -16.18 5.11
C ALA A 199 -7.63 -16.01 3.95
N GLY A 200 -7.15 -16.08 2.71
CA GLY A 200 -7.97 -15.80 1.53
C GLY A 200 -9.00 -16.89 1.21
N PHE A 201 -8.70 -18.13 1.60
CA PHE A 201 -9.59 -19.30 1.41
C PHE A 201 -10.51 -19.58 2.60
N GLU A 202 -10.40 -18.81 3.68
CA GLU A 202 -11.23 -18.96 4.86
C GLU A 202 -12.32 -17.89 4.93
N PRO A 203 -13.51 -18.20 5.47
CA PRO A 203 -14.53 -17.20 5.74
C PRO A 203 -13.99 -16.12 6.70
N TYR A 204 -14.32 -14.86 6.43
CA TYR A 204 -14.03 -13.76 7.32
C TYR A 204 -15.34 -13.08 7.75
N ASP A 205 -15.56 -13.04 9.06
CA ASP A 205 -16.81 -12.57 9.70
C ASP A 205 -16.64 -11.23 10.44
N GLY A 206 -15.59 -10.47 10.14
CA GLY A 206 -15.35 -9.15 10.74
C GLY A 206 -16.34 -8.09 10.25
N ARG A 207 -16.62 -7.11 11.12
CA ARG A 207 -17.46 -5.94 10.80
C ARG A 207 -16.88 -5.13 9.64
N PHE A 208 -15.56 -4.97 9.62
CA PHE A 208 -14.84 -4.28 8.55
C PHE A 208 -13.97 -5.29 7.79
N PRO A 209 -13.74 -5.09 6.48
CA PRO A 209 -12.94 -6.00 5.70
C PRO A 209 -11.48 -6.05 6.18
N ALA A 210 -10.95 -7.26 6.38
CA ALA A 210 -9.51 -7.47 6.49
C ALA A 210 -8.93 -7.46 5.08
N ARG A 211 -8.26 -6.36 4.72
CA ARG A 211 -7.91 -6.03 3.34
C ARG A 211 -6.72 -6.81 2.79
N GLN A 212 -5.79 -7.23 3.66
CA GLN A 212 -4.60 -8.00 3.30
C GLN A 212 -4.83 -9.48 3.57
N THR A 213 -4.50 -10.35 2.61
CA THR A 213 -4.57 -11.80 2.79
C THR A 213 -3.19 -12.41 3.03
N ARG A 214 -3.17 -13.57 3.71
CA ARG A 214 -1.96 -14.36 3.92
C ARG A 214 -1.38 -14.82 2.58
N GLU A 215 -2.21 -15.26 1.68
CA GLU A 215 -1.83 -15.76 0.35
C GLU A 215 -1.17 -14.67 -0.50
N ALA A 216 -1.61 -13.41 -0.37
CA ALA A 216 -0.95 -12.28 -1.01
C ALA A 216 0.45 -12.05 -0.42
N CYS A 217 0.59 -12.04 0.91
CA CYS A 217 1.88 -11.94 1.59
C CYS A 217 2.86 -13.03 1.14
N GLU A 218 2.40 -14.29 1.13
CA GLU A 218 3.20 -15.44 0.70
C GLU A 218 3.58 -15.38 -0.79
N ALA A 219 2.67 -14.90 -1.65
CA ALA A 219 2.94 -14.73 -3.08
C ALA A 219 4.01 -13.66 -3.33
N ILE A 220 3.92 -12.52 -2.63
CA ILE A 220 4.90 -11.44 -2.70
C ILE A 220 6.27 -11.93 -2.18
N ALA A 221 6.33 -12.59 -1.04
CA ALA A 221 7.57 -13.14 -0.50
C ALA A 221 8.26 -14.08 -1.50
N ARG A 222 7.51 -14.96 -2.17
CA ARG A 222 8.03 -15.85 -3.21
C ARG A 222 8.51 -15.08 -4.46
N ALA A 223 7.72 -14.10 -4.92
CA ALA A 223 8.07 -13.30 -6.09
C ALA A 223 9.32 -12.46 -5.87
N HIS A 224 9.53 -11.96 -4.66
CA HIS A 224 10.73 -11.19 -4.28
C HIS A 224 11.92 -12.09 -3.91
N GLY A 225 11.78 -13.41 -3.91
CA GLY A 225 12.85 -14.34 -3.56
C GLY A 225 13.33 -14.18 -2.12
N LEU A 226 12.44 -13.83 -1.18
CA LEU A 226 12.78 -13.63 0.23
C LEU A 226 13.15 -14.95 0.91
N ALA A 227 14.19 -14.91 1.75
CA ALA A 227 14.60 -16.08 2.53
C ALA A 227 13.53 -16.43 3.57
N GLN A 228 13.05 -17.67 3.57
CA GLN A 228 12.01 -18.14 4.50
C GLN A 228 12.39 -17.93 5.97
N ALA A 229 13.66 -18.10 6.33
CA ALA A 229 14.15 -17.90 7.69
C ALA A 229 14.08 -16.44 8.15
N LEU A 230 14.08 -15.49 7.22
CA LEU A 230 14.05 -14.04 7.48
C LEU A 230 12.70 -13.41 7.15
N THR A 231 11.70 -14.21 6.80
CA THR A 231 10.35 -13.73 6.45
C THR A 231 9.35 -14.20 7.50
N VAL A 232 8.71 -13.25 8.17
CA VAL A 232 7.75 -13.52 9.24
C VAL A 232 6.34 -13.11 8.78
N HIS A 233 5.41 -14.05 8.82
CA HIS A 233 4.00 -13.80 8.51
C HIS A 233 3.22 -13.67 9.82
N ILE A 234 2.59 -12.51 10.06
CA ILE A 234 1.88 -12.21 11.29
C ILE A 234 0.42 -11.87 10.99
N ARG A 235 -0.48 -12.33 11.84
CA ARG A 235 -1.89 -11.95 11.75
C ARG A 235 -2.16 -10.69 12.58
N GLN A 236 -2.73 -9.67 11.93
CA GLN A 236 -3.25 -8.48 12.61
C GLN A 236 -4.45 -8.85 13.47
N ALA A 237 -4.55 -8.28 14.67
CA ALA A 237 -5.65 -8.53 15.56
C ALA A 237 -7.00 -8.07 14.96
N LYS A 238 -7.98 -8.97 14.91
CA LYS A 238 -9.34 -8.66 14.42
C LYS A 238 -9.93 -7.45 15.14
N ARG A 239 -9.75 -7.33 16.46
CA ARG A 239 -10.21 -6.19 17.25
C ARG A 239 -9.63 -4.84 16.80
N ALA A 240 -8.38 -4.81 16.32
CA ALA A 240 -7.77 -3.60 15.77
C ALA A 240 -8.44 -3.21 14.45
N ILE A 241 -8.67 -4.20 13.56
CA ILE A 241 -9.38 -3.98 12.30
C ILE A 241 -10.79 -3.43 12.55
N GLU A 242 -11.51 -4.01 13.50
CA GLU A 242 -12.86 -3.59 13.87
C GLU A 242 -12.93 -2.23 14.56
N ALA A 243 -11.82 -1.78 15.16
CA ALA A 243 -11.66 -0.43 15.68
C ALA A 243 -11.28 0.62 14.60
N GLY A 244 -11.07 0.17 13.34
CA GLY A 244 -10.74 1.05 12.21
C GLY A 244 -9.26 1.03 11.80
N ALA A 245 -8.43 0.15 12.37
CA ALA A 245 -7.06 -0.09 11.90
C ALA A 245 -7.11 -1.01 10.67
N PHE A 246 -7.53 -0.45 9.54
CA PHE A 246 -7.75 -1.16 8.28
C PHE A 246 -6.46 -1.64 7.60
N HIS A 247 -5.30 -1.11 8.01
CA HIS A 247 -3.95 -1.55 7.65
C HIS A 247 -3.08 -1.66 8.90
N ASN A 248 -1.98 -2.43 8.81
CA ASN A 248 -1.07 -2.59 9.93
C ASN A 248 -0.32 -1.29 10.27
N ASP A 249 0.00 -0.44 9.30
CA ASP A 249 0.68 0.85 9.49
C ASP A 249 -0.08 1.85 10.39
N VAL A 250 -1.38 1.61 10.63
CA VAL A 250 -2.18 2.38 11.61
C VAL A 250 -1.79 2.04 13.05
N VAL A 251 -1.26 0.86 13.30
CA VAL A 251 -0.98 0.32 14.65
C VAL A 251 0.44 -0.21 14.83
N CYS A 252 1.27 -0.20 13.78
CA CYS A 252 2.63 -0.73 13.82
C CYS A 252 3.51 -0.02 12.78
N VAL A 253 4.72 0.37 13.19
CA VAL A 253 5.76 0.90 12.30
C VAL A 253 7.13 0.37 12.73
N GLY A 254 8.06 0.25 11.78
CA GLY A 254 9.43 -0.15 12.05
C GLY A 254 10.43 0.76 11.35
N CYS A 255 11.61 0.94 11.97
CA CYS A 255 12.74 1.63 11.39
C CYS A 255 14.04 1.11 11.99
N GLY A 256 14.97 0.68 11.15
CA GLY A 256 16.19 0.01 11.63
C GLY A 256 15.85 -1.19 12.52
N PRO A 257 16.43 -1.32 13.72
CA PRO A 257 16.12 -2.42 14.64
C PRO A 257 14.87 -2.17 15.50
N VAL A 258 14.20 -1.01 15.38
CA VAL A 258 13.12 -0.62 16.29
C VAL A 258 11.76 -0.96 15.67
N LEU A 259 10.95 -1.69 16.42
CA LEU A 259 9.53 -1.91 16.14
C LEU A 259 8.66 -1.17 17.16
N PHE A 260 7.87 -0.21 16.68
CA PHE A 260 6.91 0.53 17.51
C PHE A 260 5.48 0.11 17.15
N PHE A 261 4.73 -0.42 18.09
CA PHE A 261 3.41 -0.97 17.83
C PHE A 261 2.46 -0.81 19.01
N HIS A 262 1.15 -0.79 18.70
CA HIS A 262 0.10 -0.82 19.71
C HIS A 262 -0.01 -2.23 20.30
N GLU A 263 -0.30 -2.35 21.60
CA GLU A 263 -0.41 -3.67 22.29
C GLU A 263 -1.40 -4.65 21.64
N TYR A 264 -2.35 -4.14 20.83
CA TYR A 264 -3.36 -4.89 20.11
C TYR A 264 -3.11 -4.94 18.59
N ALA A 265 -1.89 -4.68 18.15
CA ALA A 265 -1.55 -4.75 16.71
C ALA A 265 -1.67 -6.17 16.16
N PHE A 266 -1.26 -7.16 16.94
CA PHE A 266 -1.17 -8.56 16.51
C PHE A 266 -2.17 -9.43 17.25
N GLU A 267 -2.65 -10.50 16.58
CA GLU A 267 -3.60 -11.47 17.15
C GLU A 267 -2.99 -12.18 18.36
N ASP A 268 -1.76 -12.67 18.21
CA ASP A 268 -0.91 -13.22 19.28
C ASP A 268 0.39 -12.39 19.31
N LYS A 269 0.42 -11.44 20.21
CA LYS A 269 1.56 -10.51 20.34
C LYS A 269 2.84 -11.24 20.71
N ASP A 270 2.78 -12.16 21.65
CA ASP A 270 3.98 -12.80 22.19
C ASP A 270 4.57 -13.77 21.18
N ALA A 271 3.75 -14.56 20.49
CA ALA A 271 4.19 -15.39 19.38
C ALA A 271 4.75 -14.58 18.21
N ALA A 272 4.17 -13.40 17.91
CA ALA A 272 4.66 -12.52 16.88
C ALA A 272 6.06 -11.99 17.22
N LEU A 273 6.27 -11.50 18.45
CA LEU A 273 7.57 -11.01 18.92
C LEU A 273 8.63 -12.11 18.97
N ASP A 274 8.27 -13.30 19.40
CA ASP A 274 9.19 -14.44 19.43
C ASP A 274 9.60 -14.87 18.02
N ALA A 275 8.67 -14.85 17.05
CA ALA A 275 8.98 -15.15 15.66
C ALA A 275 9.94 -14.08 15.05
N ILE A 276 9.72 -12.81 15.36
CA ILE A 276 10.60 -11.72 14.91
C ILE A 276 12.01 -11.87 15.53
N ARG A 277 12.11 -12.07 16.84
CA ARG A 277 13.40 -12.27 17.53
C ARG A 277 14.15 -13.47 16.97
N LYS A 278 13.43 -14.57 16.75
CA LYS A 278 14.02 -15.78 16.14
C LYS A 278 14.55 -15.52 14.74
N ALA A 279 13.83 -14.77 13.92
CA ALA A 279 14.28 -14.42 12.56
C ALA A 279 15.47 -13.42 12.59
N ALA A 280 15.54 -12.55 13.59
CA ALA A 280 16.62 -11.56 13.75
C ALA A 280 17.88 -12.15 14.43
N ASP A 281 17.82 -13.37 14.97
CA ASP A 281 18.92 -14.00 15.71
C ASP A 281 20.19 -14.07 14.86
N GLY A 282 21.30 -13.57 15.43
CA GLY A 282 22.58 -13.47 14.74
C GLY A 282 22.72 -12.32 13.73
N LEU A 283 21.67 -11.53 13.49
CA LEU A 283 21.69 -10.35 12.61
C LEU A 283 21.70 -9.04 13.41
N PHE A 284 20.76 -8.89 14.32
CA PHE A 284 20.61 -7.70 15.19
C PHE A 284 19.65 -8.02 16.35
N GLU A 285 19.63 -7.16 17.35
CA GLU A 285 18.68 -7.22 18.47
C GLU A 285 17.52 -6.22 18.19
N PRO A 286 16.31 -6.72 17.95
CA PRO A 286 15.15 -5.86 17.67
C PRO A 286 14.51 -5.29 18.93
#